data_856c06c6d5f66057ff4430fd2ce0bfe3
#
_entry.id   856c06c6d5f66057ff4430fd2ce0bfe3
#
_cell.length_a   1.000
_cell.length_b   1.000
_cell.length_c   1.000
_cell.angle_alpha   90.00
_cell.angle_beta   90.00
_cell.angle_gamma   90.00
#
_symmetry.space_group_name_H-M   'P 1'
#
loop_
_entity.id
_entity.type
_entity.pdbx_description
1 polymer ?
#
loop_
_entity_poly.entity_id
_entity_poly.type
_entity_poly.pdbx_seq_one_letter_code
_entity_poly.pdbx_strand_id
1 'polypeptide(L)'
;MKSLEERQKILIVDDSKFNQELLMEILGENYQYILANDGLEAISILQKDWTIDLMLLDINMPRMNGFEVLEYMNQYHWIDEFPVIVISLEEENSIIEKAYNLGAAEYIQRPFDAFIIKRRVMNTLVLYANQKRLTN
;
A
#
# COMPACT_ATOMS: atom_id res chain seq x y z
N MET A 1 10.97 -12.90 19.06
CA MET A 1 10.24 -11.69 18.62
C MET A 1 11.19 -10.75 17.92
N LYS A 2 10.79 -10.26 16.75
CA LYS A 2 11.61 -9.30 16.03
C LYS A 2 11.59 -7.94 16.69
N SER A 3 12.71 -7.23 16.69
CA SER A 3 12.74 -5.83 17.11
C SER A 3 11.92 -5.00 16.13
N LEU A 4 11.54 -3.78 16.51
CA LEU A 4 10.79 -2.88 15.63
C LEU A 4 11.53 -2.67 14.30
N GLU A 5 12.85 -2.51 14.36
CA GLU A 5 13.66 -2.27 13.17
C GLU A 5 13.70 -3.45 12.21
N GLU A 6 13.49 -4.67 12.71
CA GLU A 6 13.49 -5.89 11.90
C GLU A 6 12.13 -6.19 11.26
N ARG A 7 11.07 -5.48 11.67
CA ARG A 7 9.73 -5.69 11.14
C ARG A 7 9.60 -5.05 9.77
N GLN A 8 8.84 -5.70 8.91
CA GLN A 8 8.52 -5.12 7.61
C GLN A 8 7.71 -3.85 7.80
N LYS A 9 7.90 -2.89 6.90
CA LYS A 9 7.33 -1.56 7.00
C LYS A 9 6.21 -1.38 6.00
N ILE A 10 5.04 -0.97 6.48
CA ILE A 10 3.85 -0.73 5.65
C ILE A 10 3.51 0.76 5.70
N LEU A 11 3.40 1.37 4.52
CA LEU A 11 2.91 2.73 4.36
C LEU A 11 1.41 2.67 4.12
N ILE A 12 0.62 3.30 4.98
CA ILE A 12 -0.83 3.39 4.83
C ILE A 12 -1.18 4.79 4.38
N VAL A 13 -1.77 4.90 3.19
CA VAL A 13 -2.16 6.17 2.58
C VAL A 13 -3.68 6.23 2.52
N ASP A 14 -4.28 7.01 3.40
CA ASP A 14 -5.73 7.12 3.55
C ASP A 14 -6.03 8.42 4.29
N ASP A 15 -7.01 9.18 3.80
CA ASP A 15 -7.36 10.45 4.43
C ASP A 15 -8.24 10.29 5.68
N SER A 16 -8.67 9.08 5.98
CA SER A 16 -9.48 8.78 7.17
C SER A 16 -8.60 8.20 8.27
N LYS A 17 -8.50 8.93 9.37
CA LYS A 17 -7.77 8.44 10.55
C LYS A 17 -8.38 7.15 11.09
N PHE A 18 -9.72 7.05 11.04
CA PHE A 18 -10.42 5.83 11.45
C PHE A 18 -9.96 4.63 10.62
N ASN A 19 -9.88 4.79 9.30
CA ASN A 19 -9.44 3.71 8.41
C ASN A 19 -7.98 3.35 8.66
N GLN A 20 -7.12 4.32 8.89
CA GLN A 20 -5.72 4.07 9.22
C GLN A 20 -5.59 3.21 10.48
N GLU A 21 -6.30 3.60 11.53
CA GLU A 21 -6.26 2.88 12.81
C GLU A 21 -6.86 1.48 12.69
N LEU A 22 -7.95 1.34 11.93
CA LEU A 22 -8.57 0.04 11.68
C LEU A 22 -7.61 -0.91 10.97
N LEU A 23 -6.93 -0.44 9.95
CA LEU A 23 -5.96 -1.25 9.20
C LEU A 23 -4.80 -1.69 10.10
N MET A 24 -4.27 -0.79 10.92
CA MET A 24 -3.21 -1.16 11.85
C MET A 24 -3.67 -2.20 12.86
N GLU A 25 -4.88 -2.07 13.36
CA GLU A 25 -5.45 -3.04 14.31
C GLU A 25 -5.62 -4.42 13.65
N ILE A 26 -6.15 -4.46 12.44
CA ILE A 26 -6.32 -5.72 11.71
C ILE A 26 -4.98 -6.40 11.42
N LEU A 27 -4.00 -5.65 10.97
CA LEU A 27 -2.70 -6.21 10.58
C LEU A 27 -1.83 -6.56 11.78
N GLY A 28 -1.97 -5.84 12.89
CA GLY A 28 -1.33 -6.21 14.14
C GLY A 28 0.05 -5.63 14.36
N GLU A 29 0.74 -6.14 15.36
CA GLU A 29 1.98 -5.57 15.86
C GLU A 29 3.25 -6.08 15.17
N ASN A 30 3.10 -6.97 14.18
CA ASN A 30 4.26 -7.56 13.51
C ASN A 30 4.90 -6.66 12.45
N TYR A 31 4.33 -5.47 12.23
CA TYR A 31 4.80 -4.53 11.21
C TYR A 31 5.13 -3.18 11.82
N GLN A 32 5.96 -2.43 11.11
CA GLN A 32 6.11 -0.99 11.34
C GLN A 32 5.13 -0.28 10.43
N TYR A 33 4.54 0.82 10.88
CA TYR A 33 3.59 1.59 10.09
C TYR A 33 4.05 3.02 9.91
N ILE A 34 3.88 3.52 8.68
CA ILE A 34 4.00 4.95 8.39
C ILE A 34 2.66 5.37 7.81
N LEU A 35 2.15 6.52 8.23
CA LEU A 35 0.83 7.00 7.84
C LEU A 35 0.96 8.24 6.97
N ALA A 36 0.20 8.29 5.88
CA ALA A 36 0.05 9.47 5.04
C ALA A 36 -1.43 9.78 4.91
N ASN A 37 -1.80 11.05 5.03
CA ASN A 37 -3.20 11.47 5.01
C ASN A 37 -3.71 11.82 3.62
N ASP A 38 -2.83 11.91 2.64
CA ASP A 38 -3.18 12.13 1.24
C ASP A 38 -1.99 11.77 0.34
N GLY A 39 -2.18 11.94 -0.97
CA GLY A 39 -1.16 11.58 -1.94
C GLY A 39 0.10 12.45 -1.85
N LEU A 40 -0.04 13.73 -1.50
CA LEU A 40 1.11 14.61 -1.37
C LEU A 40 2.02 14.19 -0.23
N GLU A 41 1.44 13.82 0.91
CA GLU A 41 2.20 13.29 2.03
C GLU A 41 2.88 11.97 1.67
N ALA A 42 2.16 11.10 0.93
CA ALA A 42 2.72 9.83 0.48
C ALA A 42 3.96 10.06 -0.38
N ILE A 43 3.89 10.95 -1.36
CA ILE A 43 5.03 11.26 -2.22
C ILE A 43 6.21 11.81 -1.40
N SER A 44 5.92 12.69 -0.45
CA SER A 44 6.97 13.24 0.42
C SER A 44 7.69 12.14 1.19
N ILE A 45 6.95 11.17 1.72
CA ILE A 45 7.51 10.03 2.43
C ILE A 45 8.35 9.16 1.48
N LEU A 46 7.82 8.87 0.29
CA LEU A 46 8.51 8.02 -0.68
C LEU A 46 9.81 8.63 -1.20
N GLN A 47 9.91 9.96 -1.21
CA GLN A 47 11.14 10.64 -1.59
C GLN A 47 12.26 10.45 -0.58
N LYS A 48 11.93 10.13 0.67
CA LYS A 48 12.89 10.10 1.78
C LYS A 48 13.11 8.71 2.37
N ASP A 49 12.15 7.81 2.24
CA ASP A 49 12.21 6.50 2.88
C ASP A 49 12.23 5.38 1.84
N TRP A 50 13.37 4.74 1.72
CA TRP A 50 13.61 3.64 0.77
C TRP A 50 13.42 2.26 1.40
N THR A 51 12.88 2.20 2.63
CA THR A 51 12.73 0.96 3.39
C THR A 51 11.29 0.46 3.44
N ILE A 52 10.38 1.06 2.66
CA ILE A 52 8.99 0.63 2.58
C ILE A 52 8.91 -0.74 1.92
N ASP A 53 8.17 -1.66 2.54
CA ASP A 53 7.99 -3.01 2.02
C ASP A 53 6.66 -3.20 1.30
N LEU A 54 5.65 -2.38 1.63
CA LEU A 54 4.33 -2.47 1.03
C LEU A 54 3.57 -1.17 1.29
N MET A 55 2.73 -0.77 0.33
CA MET A 55 1.85 0.38 0.49
C MET A 55 0.39 -0.04 0.37
N LEU A 56 -0.44 0.39 1.32
CA LEU A 56 -1.89 0.32 1.23
C LEU A 56 -2.36 1.70 0.80
N LEU A 57 -3.06 1.78 -0.31
CA LEU A 57 -3.36 3.06 -0.97
C LEU A 57 -4.84 3.20 -1.24
N ASP A 58 -5.47 4.22 -0.63
CA ASP A 58 -6.82 4.62 -0.97
C ASP A 58 -6.79 5.45 -2.25
N ILE A 59 -7.81 5.29 -3.10
CA ILE A 59 -7.93 6.06 -4.33
C ILE A 59 -8.53 7.43 -4.06
N ASN A 60 -9.57 7.50 -3.23
CA ASN A 60 -10.38 8.72 -3.05
C ASN A 60 -9.84 9.56 -1.91
N MET A 61 -8.96 10.51 -2.23
CA MET A 61 -8.35 11.41 -1.26
C MET A 61 -8.33 12.84 -1.81
N PRO A 62 -8.34 13.85 -0.91
CA PRO A 62 -8.21 15.24 -1.36
C PRO A 62 -6.79 15.55 -1.83
N ARG A 63 -6.63 16.64 -2.54
CA ARG A 63 -5.38 17.20 -3.05
C ARG A 63 -4.70 16.33 -4.09
N MET A 64 -4.37 15.09 -3.77
CA MET A 64 -3.76 14.15 -4.69
C MET A 64 -4.35 12.76 -4.40
N ASN A 65 -5.07 12.19 -5.37
CA ASN A 65 -5.72 10.90 -5.21
C ASN A 65 -4.75 9.73 -5.46
N GLY A 66 -5.23 8.50 -5.21
CA GLY A 66 -4.38 7.32 -5.32
C GLY A 66 -3.89 7.05 -6.74
N PHE A 67 -4.69 7.34 -7.77
CA PHE A 67 -4.23 7.18 -9.15
C PHE A 67 -3.07 8.11 -9.47
N GLU A 68 -3.14 9.35 -8.98
CA GLU A 68 -2.06 10.30 -9.17
C GLU A 68 -0.78 9.85 -8.46
N VAL A 69 -0.91 9.23 -7.29
CA VAL A 69 0.24 8.63 -6.60
C VAL A 69 0.87 7.52 -7.46
N LEU A 70 0.04 6.62 -8.00
CA LEU A 70 0.54 5.54 -8.86
C LEU A 70 1.21 6.07 -10.13
N GLU A 71 0.62 7.10 -10.74
CA GLU A 71 1.20 7.74 -11.93
C GLU A 71 2.56 8.35 -11.61
N TYR A 72 2.68 9.01 -10.46
CA TYR A 72 3.94 9.58 -10.00
C TYR A 72 5.00 8.49 -9.80
N MET A 73 4.61 7.39 -9.15
CA MET A 73 5.51 6.26 -8.91
C MET A 73 5.98 5.63 -10.21
N ASN A 74 5.11 5.56 -11.21
CA ASN A 74 5.51 5.07 -12.54
C ASN A 74 6.49 6.01 -13.22
N GLN A 75 6.26 7.31 -13.14
CA GLN A 75 7.11 8.31 -13.76
C GLN A 75 8.55 8.23 -13.23
N TYR A 76 8.71 7.98 -11.95
CA TYR A 76 10.02 7.92 -11.29
C TYR A 76 10.53 6.49 -11.08
N HIS A 77 9.86 5.50 -11.67
CA HIS A 77 10.21 4.08 -11.59
C HIS A 77 10.21 3.51 -10.16
N TRP A 78 9.40 4.10 -9.28
CA TRP A 78 9.26 3.61 -7.90
C TRP A 78 8.29 2.45 -7.78
N ILE A 79 7.42 2.27 -8.80
CA ILE A 79 6.35 1.27 -8.75
C ILE A 79 6.87 -0.16 -8.61
N ASP A 80 8.11 -0.40 -9.05
CA ASP A 80 8.73 -1.73 -8.98
C ASP A 80 9.49 -1.98 -7.67
N GLU A 81 9.63 -0.96 -6.81
CA GLU A 81 10.42 -1.08 -5.59
C GLU A 81 9.71 -1.87 -4.49
N PHE A 82 8.40 -1.78 -4.41
CA PHE A 82 7.59 -2.50 -3.45
C PHE A 82 6.15 -2.62 -3.96
N PRO A 83 5.38 -3.61 -3.47
CA PRO A 83 4.00 -3.80 -3.93
C PRO A 83 3.05 -2.76 -3.37
N VAL A 84 2.05 -2.39 -4.18
CA VAL A 84 0.96 -1.50 -3.79
C VAL A 84 -0.35 -2.28 -3.81
N ILE A 85 -1.08 -2.26 -2.71
CA ILE A 85 -2.44 -2.79 -2.62
C ILE A 85 -3.38 -1.60 -2.55
N VAL A 86 -4.26 -1.48 -3.55
CA VAL A 86 -5.26 -0.43 -3.59
C VAL A 86 -6.48 -0.88 -2.79
N ILE A 87 -6.99 -0.01 -1.92
CA ILE A 87 -8.19 -0.27 -1.12
C ILE A 87 -9.18 0.85 -1.43
N SER A 88 -10.36 0.49 -1.98
CA SER A 88 -11.29 1.50 -2.49
C SER A 88 -12.74 1.05 -2.39
N LEU A 89 -13.65 2.04 -2.33
CA LEU A 89 -15.10 1.80 -2.44
C LEU A 89 -15.53 1.56 -3.88
N GLU A 90 -14.68 1.86 -4.87
CA GLU A 90 -15.05 1.79 -6.27
C GLU A 90 -15.19 0.34 -6.74
N GLU A 91 -16.28 0.06 -7.47
CA GLU A 91 -16.62 -1.28 -7.94
C GLU A 91 -16.52 -1.42 -9.46
N GLU A 92 -16.38 -0.31 -10.19
CA GLU A 92 -16.36 -0.36 -11.64
C GLU A 92 -15.11 -1.04 -12.19
N ASN A 93 -15.30 -1.96 -13.12
CA ASN A 93 -14.20 -2.69 -13.74
C ASN A 93 -13.15 -1.77 -14.36
N SER A 94 -13.57 -0.66 -14.96
CA SER A 94 -12.65 0.29 -15.58
C SER A 94 -11.69 0.90 -14.53
N ILE A 95 -12.17 1.14 -13.33
CA ILE A 95 -11.36 1.69 -12.24
C ILE A 95 -10.38 0.64 -11.71
N ILE A 96 -10.86 -0.58 -11.54
CA ILE A 96 -10.04 -1.70 -11.09
C ILE A 96 -8.93 -1.98 -12.13
N GLU A 97 -9.29 -2.01 -13.40
CA GLU A 97 -8.33 -2.22 -14.48
C GLU A 97 -7.28 -1.11 -14.52
N LYS A 98 -7.71 0.14 -14.31
CA LYS A 98 -6.79 1.27 -14.28
C LYS A 98 -5.75 1.12 -13.17
N ALA A 99 -6.19 0.68 -11.98
CA ALA A 99 -5.27 0.44 -10.86
C ALA A 99 -4.22 -0.61 -11.22
N TYR A 100 -4.65 -1.75 -11.77
CA TYR A 100 -3.73 -2.81 -12.17
C TYR A 100 -2.80 -2.35 -13.30
N ASN A 101 -3.33 -1.62 -14.27
CA ASN A 101 -2.52 -1.10 -15.38
C ASN A 101 -1.46 -0.11 -14.91
N LEU A 102 -1.71 0.59 -13.82
CA LEU A 102 -0.74 1.49 -13.21
C LEU A 102 0.24 0.78 -12.28
N GLY A 103 0.10 -0.55 -12.13
CA GLY A 103 1.07 -1.34 -11.40
C GLY A 103 0.67 -1.81 -10.03
N ALA A 104 -0.61 -1.63 -9.64
CA ALA A 104 -1.07 -2.18 -8.37
C ALA A 104 -0.94 -3.70 -8.36
N ALA A 105 -0.44 -4.25 -7.26
CA ALA A 105 -0.31 -5.69 -7.09
C ALA A 105 -1.66 -6.35 -6.78
N GLU A 106 -2.51 -5.65 -6.04
CA GLU A 106 -3.82 -6.13 -5.62
C GLU A 106 -4.81 -4.98 -5.52
N TYR A 107 -6.10 -5.31 -5.62
CA TYR A 107 -7.20 -4.35 -5.45
C TYR A 107 -8.22 -4.96 -4.50
N ILE A 108 -8.50 -4.26 -3.40
CA ILE A 108 -9.45 -4.74 -2.38
C ILE A 108 -10.57 -3.73 -2.26
N GLN A 109 -11.81 -4.19 -2.44
CA GLN A 109 -12.99 -3.34 -2.30
C GLN A 109 -13.42 -3.18 -0.85
N ARG A 110 -13.93 -2.01 -0.51
CA ARG A 110 -14.58 -1.74 0.77
C ARG A 110 -16.08 -1.97 0.65
N PRO A 111 -16.73 -2.48 1.69
CA PRO A 111 -16.15 -2.92 2.96
C PRO A 111 -15.36 -4.21 2.77
N PHE A 112 -14.24 -4.32 3.45
CA PHE A 112 -13.37 -5.49 3.33
C PHE A 112 -13.51 -6.41 4.55
N ASP A 113 -13.24 -7.68 4.35
CA ASP A 113 -13.15 -8.66 5.41
C ASP A 113 -11.75 -8.61 6.04
N ALA A 114 -11.70 -8.54 7.38
CA ALA A 114 -10.44 -8.42 8.09
C ALA A 114 -9.49 -9.60 7.81
N PHE A 115 -10.01 -10.80 7.75
CA PHE A 115 -9.22 -11.99 7.44
C PHE A 115 -8.63 -11.91 6.04
N ILE A 116 -9.45 -11.48 5.07
CA ILE A 116 -9.03 -11.40 3.67
C ILE A 116 -7.90 -10.39 3.50
N ILE A 117 -8.05 -9.17 4.06
CA ILE A 117 -7.02 -8.16 3.90
C ILE A 117 -5.71 -8.58 4.59
N LYS A 118 -5.81 -9.15 5.77
CA LYS A 118 -4.63 -9.64 6.49
C LYS A 118 -3.89 -10.69 5.67
N ARG A 119 -4.64 -11.62 5.06
CA ARG A 119 -4.07 -12.70 4.25
C ARG A 119 -3.41 -12.18 2.99
N ARG A 120 -4.06 -11.24 2.31
CA ARG A 120 -3.50 -10.67 1.07
C ARG A 120 -2.23 -9.88 1.33
N VAL A 121 -2.19 -9.14 2.42
CA VAL A 121 -0.97 -8.41 2.82
C VAL A 121 0.17 -9.39 3.06
N MET A 122 -0.08 -10.44 3.85
CA MET A 122 0.94 -11.45 4.13
C MET A 122 1.44 -12.13 2.85
N ASN A 123 0.51 -12.57 2.00
CA ASN A 123 0.87 -13.27 0.77
C ASN A 123 1.66 -12.37 -0.17
N THR A 124 1.28 -11.10 -0.28
CA THR A 124 1.96 -10.14 -1.14
C THR A 124 3.38 -9.87 -0.65
N LEU A 125 3.55 -9.71 0.66
CA LEU A 125 4.88 -9.49 1.24
C LEU A 125 5.80 -10.68 1.00
N VAL A 126 5.29 -11.91 1.17
CA VAL A 126 6.08 -13.13 0.93
C VAL A 126 6.47 -13.23 -0.55
N LEU A 127 5.53 -13.01 -1.45
CA LEU A 127 5.78 -13.10 -2.89
C LEU A 127 6.87 -12.13 -3.32
N TYR A 128 6.80 -10.88 -2.88
CA TYR A 128 7.78 -9.86 -3.29
C TYR A 128 9.15 -10.08 -2.64
N ALA A 129 9.19 -10.56 -1.40
CA ALA A 129 10.45 -10.92 -0.77
C ALA A 129 11.16 -12.04 -1.54
N ASN A 130 10.40 -13.05 -1.99
CA ASN A 130 10.95 -14.14 -2.80
C ASN A 130 11.44 -13.66 -4.15
N GLN A 131 10.73 -12.74 -4.80
CA GLN A 131 11.15 -12.17 -6.07
C GLN A 131 12.46 -11.39 -5.93
N LYS A 132 12.59 -10.58 -4.89
CA LYS A 132 13.84 -9.87 -4.63
C LYS A 132 15.01 -10.82 -4.40
N ARG A 133 14.77 -11.91 -3.69
CA ARG A 133 15.79 -12.93 -3.46
C ARG A 133 16.26 -13.56 -4.75
N LEU A 134 15.34 -13.84 -5.68
CA LEU A 134 15.67 -14.46 -6.97
C LEU A 134 16.41 -13.52 -7.92
N THR A 135 16.20 -12.22 -7.80
CA THR A 135 16.83 -11.24 -8.70
C THR A 135 18.17 -10.74 -8.17
N ASN A 136 18.47 -11.00 -6.93
CA ASN A 136 19.73 -10.63 -6.32
C ASN A 136 20.66 -11.83 -6.27
#